data_5658f93eaa4a62779b14539ad9c83d33
#
_entry.id   5658f93eaa4a62779b14539ad9c83d33
#
_cell.length_a   1.000
_cell.length_b   1.000
_cell.length_c   1.000
_cell.angle_alpha   90.00
_cell.angle_beta   90.00
_cell.angle_gamma   90.00
#
_symmetry.space_group_name_H-M   'P 1'
#
loop_
_entity.id
_entity.type
_entity.pdbx_description
1 polymer ?
#
loop_
_entity_poly.entity_id
_entity_poly.type
_entity_poly.pdbx_seq_one_letter_code
_entity_poly.pdbx_strand_id
1 'polypeptide(L)'
;GDFTFTGLAIHEVRFNKMPVVGNDFYPLDEPQPDEVVPDPSLENTEFAIAIKGIFHGWDASLYGAYFFNDDSYYDPLGYEYTLVDVIPLPGGGVQPIYEQDFVALRRHARLSMVGGAANVTSGSWLFKTELAYTDGYKYTNTEDEKAQWKWLVGLEYLGLKNTTVSLDLLQTWLDDFEPSMMNLPDFAVETQFETALRISRTFLHERLELVFFGLLRGGEGEDGAFERLSATYDFTDRFTAGIGALFYQDGDSITYDNIHDNNRVYLDLTYSF
;
A
#
# COMPACT_ATOMS: atom_id res chain seq x y z
N GLY A 1 -34.53 7.24 0.60
CA GLY A 1 -33.07 7.22 0.48
C GLY A 1 -32.62 8.32 -0.47
N ASP A 2 -31.47 8.89 -0.16
CA ASP A 2 -30.87 9.93 -0.97
C ASP A 2 -29.75 9.32 -1.81
N PHE A 3 -29.67 9.74 -3.07
CA PHE A 3 -28.60 9.31 -3.97
C PHE A 3 -27.66 10.47 -4.28
N THR A 4 -26.36 10.16 -4.28
CA THR A 4 -25.31 11.09 -4.69
C THR A 4 -24.58 10.50 -5.88
N PHE A 5 -24.34 11.32 -6.90
CA PHE A 5 -23.52 10.98 -8.06
C PHE A 5 -22.26 11.85 -8.03
N THR A 6 -21.11 11.22 -8.15
CA THR A 6 -19.81 11.90 -8.17
C THR A 6 -19.09 11.54 -9.45
N GLY A 7 -18.52 12.54 -10.13
CA GLY A 7 -17.59 12.36 -11.23
C GLY A 7 -16.30 13.10 -10.93
N LEU A 8 -15.15 12.49 -11.22
CA LEU A 8 -13.82 13.06 -11.07
C LEU A 8 -13.07 12.96 -12.38
N ALA A 9 -12.29 13.99 -12.69
CA ALA A 9 -11.28 13.99 -13.75
C ALA A 9 -10.00 14.60 -13.19
N ILE A 10 -8.91 13.85 -13.23
CA ILE A 10 -7.60 14.27 -12.72
C ILE A 10 -6.65 14.38 -13.89
N HIS A 11 -6.22 15.60 -14.22
CA HIS A 11 -5.39 15.87 -15.37
C HIS A 11 -3.89 15.84 -15.05
N GLU A 12 -3.50 16.20 -13.84
CA GLU A 12 -2.13 16.13 -13.34
C GLU A 12 -2.04 14.99 -12.32
N VAL A 13 -1.48 13.86 -12.76
CA VAL A 13 -1.29 12.68 -11.91
C VAL A 13 0.03 12.83 -11.15
N ARG A 14 0.01 12.44 -9.87
CA ARG A 14 1.19 12.41 -9.00
C ARG A 14 1.33 11.03 -8.41
N PHE A 15 2.51 10.45 -8.59
CA PHE A 15 2.82 9.10 -8.13
C PHE A 15 3.49 9.08 -6.77
N ASN A 16 3.47 7.92 -6.13
CA ASN A 16 4.15 7.68 -4.87
C ASN A 16 5.66 7.86 -5.02
N LYS A 17 6.26 8.56 -4.05
CA LYS A 17 7.72 8.62 -3.97
C LYS A 17 8.23 7.40 -3.22
N MET A 18 8.97 6.58 -3.93
CA MET A 18 9.60 5.41 -3.34
C MET A 18 10.82 5.81 -2.49
N PRO A 19 11.11 5.07 -1.40
CA PRO A 19 12.36 5.22 -0.68
C PRO A 19 13.57 4.99 -1.60
N VAL A 20 14.71 5.56 -1.27
CA VAL A 20 15.96 5.42 -2.01
C VAL A 20 17.02 4.69 -1.18
N VAL A 21 18.07 4.22 -1.82
CA VAL A 21 19.22 3.57 -1.13
C VAL A 21 19.69 4.38 0.07
N GLY A 22 19.87 3.71 1.19
CA GLY A 22 20.24 4.31 2.46
C GLY A 22 19.08 4.86 3.29
N ASN A 23 17.85 4.72 2.82
CA ASN A 23 16.65 4.96 3.64
C ASN A 23 16.31 3.69 4.43
N ASP A 24 15.90 3.85 5.69
CA ASP A 24 15.54 2.75 6.60
C ASP A 24 14.44 1.81 6.05
N PHE A 25 13.65 2.27 5.09
CA PHE A 25 12.55 1.52 4.47
C PHE A 25 12.83 1.10 3.02
N TYR A 26 14.08 1.20 2.57
CA TYR A 26 14.47 0.73 1.25
C TYR A 26 15.16 -0.64 1.38
N PRO A 27 14.54 -1.73 0.87
CA PRO A 27 15.02 -3.08 1.16
C PRO A 27 16.16 -3.56 0.26
N LEU A 28 16.57 -2.75 -0.74
CA LEU A 28 17.59 -3.15 -1.72
C LEU A 28 18.86 -2.34 -1.57
N ASP A 29 20.00 -2.94 -1.94
CA ASP A 29 21.31 -2.27 -1.94
C ASP A 29 21.58 -1.43 -3.19
N GLU A 30 20.83 -1.69 -4.27
CA GLU A 30 20.98 -1.02 -5.56
C GLU A 30 19.91 0.06 -5.78
N PRO A 31 20.27 1.17 -6.48
CA PRO A 31 19.30 2.21 -6.79
C PRO A 31 18.21 1.68 -7.74
N GLN A 32 17.01 2.19 -7.57
CA GLN A 32 15.92 1.89 -8.51
C GLN A 32 16.23 2.45 -9.90
N PRO A 33 15.75 1.79 -10.96
CA PRO A 33 15.79 2.33 -12.31
C PRO A 33 15.10 3.69 -12.43
N ASP A 34 15.45 4.46 -13.48
CA ASP A 34 14.84 5.74 -13.77
C ASP A 34 13.32 5.61 -13.98
N GLU A 35 12.58 6.57 -13.46
CA GLU A 35 11.12 6.60 -13.54
C GLU A 35 10.65 7.44 -14.73
N VAL A 36 9.75 6.89 -15.53
CA VAL A 36 9.07 7.57 -16.63
C VAL A 36 7.64 7.89 -16.19
N VAL A 37 7.44 9.15 -15.85
CA VAL A 37 6.13 9.69 -15.45
C VAL A 37 5.36 10.12 -16.69
N PRO A 38 4.08 9.73 -16.87
CA PRO A 38 3.23 10.19 -17.95
C PRO A 38 3.08 11.72 -17.95
N ASP A 39 3.24 12.34 -19.13
CA ASP A 39 3.06 13.78 -19.28
C ASP A 39 1.61 14.20 -19.00
N PRO A 40 1.36 15.40 -18.42
CA PRO A 40 0.03 15.96 -18.28
C PRO A 40 -0.60 16.21 -19.66
N SER A 41 -1.52 15.33 -20.05
CA SER A 41 -2.22 15.39 -21.35
C SER A 41 -3.65 14.88 -21.20
N LEU A 42 -4.50 15.16 -22.19
CA LEU A 42 -5.87 14.64 -22.18
C LEU A 42 -5.91 13.10 -22.24
N GLU A 43 -4.93 12.48 -22.88
CA GLU A 43 -4.79 11.02 -22.97
C GLU A 43 -4.43 10.41 -21.61
N ASN A 44 -3.69 11.16 -20.79
CA ASN A 44 -3.25 10.73 -19.46
C ASN A 44 -4.17 11.21 -18.33
N THR A 45 -5.33 11.79 -18.66
CA THR A 45 -6.35 12.15 -17.67
C THR A 45 -6.95 10.90 -17.05
N GLU A 46 -7.06 10.89 -15.74
CA GLU A 46 -7.76 9.86 -14.99
C GLU A 46 -9.22 10.22 -14.78
N PHE A 47 -10.07 9.21 -14.73
CA PHE A 47 -11.51 9.38 -14.53
C PHE A 47 -12.03 8.46 -13.46
N ALA A 48 -12.95 8.96 -12.64
CA ALA A 48 -13.70 8.12 -11.72
C ALA A 48 -15.16 8.57 -11.63
N ILE A 49 -16.03 7.60 -11.38
CA ILE A 49 -17.46 7.81 -11.13
C ILE A 49 -17.86 7.02 -9.89
N ALA A 50 -18.80 7.57 -9.13
CA ALA A 50 -19.41 6.87 -8.00
C ALA A 50 -20.89 7.21 -7.89
N ILE A 51 -21.67 6.22 -7.46
CA ILE A 51 -23.08 6.35 -7.09
C ILE A 51 -23.20 5.85 -5.67
N LYS A 52 -23.68 6.69 -4.76
CA LYS A 52 -23.93 6.33 -3.37
C LYS A 52 -25.40 6.50 -3.04
N GLY A 53 -26.00 5.49 -2.42
CA GLY A 53 -27.34 5.53 -1.83
C GLY A 53 -27.25 5.48 -0.32
N ILE A 54 -27.95 6.37 0.38
CA ILE A 54 -28.05 6.42 1.84
C ILE A 54 -29.47 6.10 2.26
N PHE A 55 -29.62 5.12 3.15
CA PHE A 55 -30.90 4.61 3.62
C PHE A 55 -30.93 4.58 5.15
N HIS A 56 -32.05 4.24 5.73
CA HIS A 56 -32.17 4.14 7.19
C HIS A 56 -31.37 2.93 7.73
N GLY A 57 -30.26 3.20 8.42
CA GLY A 57 -29.42 2.19 9.03
C GLY A 57 -28.41 1.51 8.10
N TRP A 58 -28.35 1.88 6.82
CA TRP A 58 -27.35 1.36 5.89
C TRP A 58 -27.08 2.31 4.72
N ASP A 59 -25.93 2.17 4.11
CA ASP A 59 -25.60 2.81 2.86
C ASP A 59 -24.87 1.82 1.93
N ALA A 60 -24.94 2.09 0.63
CA ALA A 60 -24.20 1.34 -0.37
C ALA A 60 -23.70 2.25 -1.47
N SER A 61 -22.58 1.89 -2.07
CA SER A 61 -21.99 2.60 -3.21
C SER A 61 -21.48 1.65 -4.27
N LEU A 62 -21.54 2.10 -5.53
CA LEU A 62 -20.88 1.50 -6.67
C LEU A 62 -19.95 2.53 -7.27
N TYR A 63 -18.78 2.10 -7.73
CA TYR A 63 -17.78 2.99 -8.31
C TYR A 63 -17.02 2.31 -9.43
N GLY A 64 -16.51 3.13 -10.32
CA GLY A 64 -15.60 2.71 -11.38
C GLY A 64 -14.56 3.80 -11.61
N ALA A 65 -13.36 3.40 -12.01
CA ALA A 65 -12.27 4.32 -12.29
C ALA A 65 -11.40 3.80 -13.43
N TYR A 66 -10.78 4.75 -14.12
CA TYR A 66 -9.71 4.53 -15.09
C TYR A 66 -8.57 5.46 -14.72
N PHE A 67 -7.46 4.91 -14.25
CA PHE A 67 -6.40 5.65 -13.58
C PHE A 67 -5.04 4.96 -13.76
N PHE A 68 -3.96 5.60 -13.35
CA PHE A 68 -2.65 4.97 -13.31
C PHE A 68 -2.42 4.26 -11.97
N ASN A 69 -1.69 3.16 -12.00
CA ASN A 69 -1.19 2.56 -10.77
C ASN A 69 -0.15 3.51 -10.14
N ASP A 70 -0.35 3.87 -8.87
CA ASP A 70 0.61 4.68 -8.12
C ASP A 70 1.97 3.98 -7.93
N ASP A 71 1.94 2.63 -7.89
CA ASP A 71 3.14 1.82 -7.83
C ASP A 71 3.64 1.52 -9.25
N SER A 72 4.94 1.72 -9.46
CA SER A 72 5.59 1.46 -10.73
C SER A 72 5.91 -0.03 -10.91
N TYR A 73 5.90 -0.50 -12.15
CA TYR A 73 6.50 -1.78 -12.56
C TYR A 73 7.79 -1.52 -13.33
N TYR A 74 8.66 -2.54 -13.44
CA TYR A 74 9.90 -2.43 -14.21
C TYR A 74 9.65 -2.91 -15.64
N ASP A 75 9.79 -1.98 -16.61
CA ASP A 75 9.70 -2.24 -18.04
C ASP A 75 11.10 -2.59 -18.57
N PRO A 76 11.39 -3.87 -18.88
CA PRO A 76 12.72 -4.31 -19.22
C PRO A 76 13.18 -3.75 -20.58
N LEU A 77 14.37 -3.18 -20.63
CA LEU A 77 15.04 -2.73 -21.85
C LEU A 77 16.03 -3.79 -22.37
N GLY A 78 16.46 -4.72 -21.52
CA GLY A 78 17.41 -5.77 -21.82
C GLY A 78 18.55 -5.84 -20.83
N TYR A 79 19.73 -6.24 -21.30
CA TYR A 79 20.92 -6.39 -20.48
C TYR A 79 22.07 -5.59 -21.07
N GLU A 80 22.82 -4.91 -20.21
CA GLU A 80 24.11 -4.34 -20.54
C GLU A 80 25.23 -5.28 -20.04
N TYR A 81 26.32 -5.35 -20.80
CA TYR A 81 27.47 -6.20 -20.49
C TYR A 81 28.69 -5.32 -20.30
N THR A 82 29.18 -5.23 -19.07
CA THR A 82 30.37 -4.45 -18.72
C THR A 82 31.56 -5.38 -18.56
N LEU A 83 32.67 -5.11 -19.26
CA LEU A 83 33.90 -5.87 -19.12
C LEU A 83 34.52 -5.56 -17.75
N VAL A 84 34.54 -6.55 -16.85
CA VAL A 84 35.04 -6.38 -15.47
C VAL A 84 36.43 -6.96 -15.27
N ASP A 85 36.80 -8.00 -16.03
CA ASP A 85 38.10 -8.61 -15.92
C ASP A 85 38.53 -9.33 -17.19
N VAL A 86 39.80 -9.70 -17.30
CA VAL A 86 40.34 -10.54 -18.36
C VAL A 86 41.24 -11.63 -17.78
N ILE A 87 41.00 -12.88 -18.12
CA ILE A 87 41.84 -14.02 -17.71
C ILE A 87 42.88 -14.32 -18.81
N PRO A 88 44.22 -14.25 -18.51
CA PRO A 88 45.23 -14.68 -19.46
C PRO A 88 45.13 -16.18 -19.76
N LEU A 89 45.18 -16.54 -21.02
CA LEU A 89 45.10 -17.94 -21.47
C LEU A 89 46.53 -18.52 -21.64
N PRO A 90 46.72 -19.83 -21.30
CA PRO A 90 47.99 -20.53 -21.62
C PRO A 90 48.18 -20.56 -23.15
N GLY A 91 49.25 -19.96 -23.64
CA GLY A 91 49.54 -19.87 -25.08
C GLY A 91 49.35 -18.50 -25.70
N GLY A 92 49.01 -17.52 -24.88
CA GLY A 92 48.77 -16.13 -25.31
C GLY A 92 47.34 -15.88 -25.72
N GLY A 93 46.80 -14.78 -25.31
CA GLY A 93 45.41 -14.42 -25.50
C GLY A 93 44.76 -14.10 -24.12
N VAL A 94 43.55 -13.57 -24.16
CA VAL A 94 42.77 -13.25 -22.95
C VAL A 94 41.33 -13.72 -23.14
N GLN A 95 40.73 -14.18 -22.05
CA GLN A 95 39.30 -14.45 -21.96
C GLN A 95 38.64 -13.28 -21.21
N PRO A 96 37.79 -12.51 -21.86
CA PRO A 96 37.07 -11.42 -21.16
C PRO A 96 36.00 -12.00 -20.21
N ILE A 97 35.86 -11.37 -19.04
CA ILE A 97 34.78 -11.61 -18.10
C ILE A 97 33.89 -10.38 -18.15
N TYR A 98 32.60 -10.61 -18.42
CA TYR A 98 31.60 -9.56 -18.44
C TYR A 98 30.67 -9.73 -17.24
N GLU A 99 30.36 -8.62 -16.60
CA GLU A 99 29.22 -8.49 -15.70
C GLU A 99 27.98 -8.15 -16.54
N GLN A 100 26.86 -8.76 -16.20
CA GLN A 100 25.60 -8.58 -16.90
C GLN A 100 24.64 -7.81 -15.99
N ASP A 101 24.33 -6.57 -16.36
CA ASP A 101 23.41 -5.71 -15.63
C ASP A 101 22.04 -5.70 -16.30
N PHE A 102 20.98 -5.88 -15.50
CA PHE A 102 19.60 -5.75 -15.97
C PHE A 102 19.24 -4.28 -16.10
N VAL A 103 18.83 -3.86 -17.30
CA VAL A 103 18.42 -2.47 -17.57
C VAL A 103 16.91 -2.41 -17.75
N ALA A 104 16.28 -1.56 -16.98
CA ALA A 104 14.84 -1.33 -17.03
C ALA A 104 14.49 0.14 -16.79
N LEU A 105 13.26 0.51 -17.11
CA LEU A 105 12.64 1.77 -16.70
C LEU A 105 11.47 1.47 -15.77
N ARG A 106 11.22 2.32 -14.79
CA ARG A 106 9.99 2.25 -14.00
C ARG A 106 8.88 2.98 -14.73
N ARG A 107 7.76 2.31 -14.92
CA ARG A 107 6.55 2.87 -15.56
C ARG A 107 5.32 2.59 -14.75
N HIS A 108 4.26 3.35 -14.98
CA HIS A 108 2.96 3.22 -14.31
C HIS A 108 1.94 2.59 -15.25
N ALA A 109 1.38 1.46 -14.83
CA ALA A 109 0.35 0.76 -15.58
C ALA A 109 -0.97 1.53 -15.55
N ARG A 110 -1.75 1.46 -16.63
CA ARG A 110 -3.08 2.03 -16.69
C ARG A 110 -4.09 0.98 -16.23
N LEU A 111 -4.85 1.31 -15.20
CA LEU A 111 -5.78 0.40 -14.55
C LEU A 111 -7.24 0.77 -14.83
N SER A 112 -8.07 -0.24 -14.91
CA SER A 112 -9.53 -0.13 -14.94
C SER A 112 -10.11 -0.81 -13.71
N MET A 113 -10.92 -0.11 -12.92
CA MET A 113 -11.49 -0.63 -11.69
C MET A 113 -13.02 -0.52 -11.69
N VAL A 114 -13.65 -1.54 -11.15
CA VAL A 114 -15.05 -1.52 -10.75
C VAL A 114 -15.19 -2.09 -9.35
N GLY A 115 -16.04 -1.50 -8.53
CA GLY A 115 -16.22 -1.95 -7.16
C GLY A 115 -17.50 -1.48 -6.53
N GLY A 116 -17.73 -1.96 -5.32
CA GLY A 116 -18.87 -1.57 -4.51
C GLY A 116 -18.56 -1.70 -3.02
N ALA A 117 -19.25 -0.91 -2.22
CA ALA A 117 -19.16 -0.93 -0.77
C ALA A 117 -20.54 -0.89 -0.14
N ALA A 118 -20.67 -1.47 1.03
CA ALA A 118 -21.89 -1.39 1.84
C ALA A 118 -21.54 -1.28 3.32
N ASN A 119 -22.31 -0.46 4.04
CA ASN A 119 -22.22 -0.29 5.48
C ASN A 119 -23.60 -0.51 6.09
N VAL A 120 -23.65 -1.21 7.22
CA VAL A 120 -24.89 -1.47 7.96
C VAL A 120 -24.66 -1.21 9.44
N THR A 121 -25.51 -0.38 10.03
CA THR A 121 -25.51 -0.12 11.47
C THR A 121 -26.60 -0.91 12.18
N SER A 122 -26.25 -1.55 13.30
CA SER A 122 -27.20 -2.28 14.15
C SER A 122 -26.84 -2.10 15.63
N GLY A 123 -27.63 -1.29 16.33
CA GLY A 123 -27.30 -0.90 17.71
C GLY A 123 -25.97 -0.17 17.78
N SER A 124 -25.01 -0.73 18.53
CA SER A 124 -23.66 -0.21 18.65
C SER A 124 -22.64 -0.81 17.67
N TRP A 125 -23.11 -1.59 16.72
CA TRP A 125 -22.26 -2.24 15.72
C TRP A 125 -22.38 -1.55 14.36
N LEU A 126 -21.23 -1.42 13.66
CA LEU A 126 -21.13 -1.05 12.27
C LEU A 126 -20.42 -2.18 11.51
N PHE A 127 -21.12 -2.76 10.54
CA PHE A 127 -20.57 -3.74 9.60
C PHE A 127 -20.23 -3.04 8.30
N LYS A 128 -19.06 -3.31 7.75
CA LYS A 128 -18.54 -2.74 6.50
C LYS A 128 -18.12 -3.86 5.56
N THR A 129 -18.33 -3.69 4.27
CA THR A 129 -17.74 -4.57 3.27
C THR A 129 -17.48 -3.79 1.99
N GLU A 130 -16.35 -4.10 1.35
CA GLU A 130 -15.93 -3.50 0.09
C GLU A 130 -15.38 -4.60 -0.81
N LEU A 131 -15.77 -4.60 -2.07
CA LEU A 131 -15.23 -5.51 -3.08
C LEU A 131 -14.83 -4.67 -4.30
N ALA A 132 -13.60 -4.88 -4.78
CA ALA A 132 -13.09 -4.25 -5.99
C ALA A 132 -12.44 -5.28 -6.90
N TYR A 133 -12.67 -5.13 -8.19
CA TYR A 133 -11.94 -5.78 -9.26
C TYR A 133 -11.16 -4.71 -10.02
N THR A 134 -9.86 -4.92 -10.19
CA THR A 134 -8.97 -3.99 -10.89
C THR A 134 -8.16 -4.78 -11.91
N ASP A 135 -8.19 -4.34 -13.16
CA ASP A 135 -7.51 -4.95 -14.30
C ASP A 135 -6.47 -4.01 -14.89
N GLY A 136 -5.43 -4.57 -15.54
CA GLY A 136 -4.37 -3.82 -16.20
C GLY A 136 -3.05 -3.76 -15.43
N TYR A 137 -2.87 -4.52 -14.35
CA TYR A 137 -1.59 -4.59 -13.64
C TYR A 137 -0.52 -5.19 -14.54
N LYS A 138 0.65 -4.56 -14.58
CA LYS A 138 1.84 -5.05 -15.28
C LYS A 138 2.90 -5.49 -14.30
N TYR A 139 3.54 -6.58 -14.64
CA TYR A 139 4.66 -7.18 -13.91
C TYR A 139 5.81 -7.42 -14.88
N THR A 140 7.02 -7.42 -14.38
CA THR A 140 8.24 -7.57 -15.19
C THR A 140 8.42 -9.00 -15.70
N ASN A 141 8.03 -9.98 -14.88
CA ASN A 141 8.29 -11.40 -15.15
C ASN A 141 7.14 -12.09 -15.92
N THR A 142 6.20 -11.33 -16.47
CA THR A 142 5.14 -11.84 -17.36
C THR A 142 4.82 -10.80 -18.43
N GLU A 143 4.41 -11.28 -19.61
CA GLU A 143 4.01 -10.40 -20.74
C GLU A 143 2.54 -9.97 -20.62
N ASP A 144 1.70 -10.78 -19.95
CA ASP A 144 0.27 -10.54 -19.84
C ASP A 144 -0.08 -9.58 -18.71
N GLU A 145 -1.04 -8.69 -18.96
CA GLU A 145 -1.65 -7.88 -17.93
C GLU A 145 -2.43 -8.77 -16.97
N LYS A 146 -2.42 -8.42 -15.69
CA LYS A 146 -3.08 -9.18 -14.62
C LYS A 146 -4.20 -8.37 -13.97
N ALA A 147 -5.14 -9.09 -13.37
CA ALA A 147 -6.21 -8.50 -12.61
C ALA A 147 -6.12 -8.87 -11.13
N GLN A 148 -6.67 -8.02 -10.26
CA GLN A 148 -6.74 -8.26 -8.82
C GLN A 148 -8.17 -8.10 -8.31
N TRP A 149 -8.54 -9.00 -7.41
CA TRP A 149 -9.70 -8.86 -6.54
C TRP A 149 -9.25 -8.45 -5.15
N LYS A 150 -9.93 -7.46 -4.57
CA LYS A 150 -9.74 -7.07 -3.17
C LYS A 150 -11.07 -7.08 -2.46
N TRP A 151 -11.14 -7.84 -1.37
CA TRP A 151 -12.34 -7.90 -0.54
C TRP A 151 -12.01 -7.55 0.90
N LEU A 152 -12.62 -6.47 1.39
CA LEU A 152 -12.53 -6.01 2.76
C LEU A 152 -13.84 -6.32 3.50
N VAL A 153 -13.70 -6.85 4.73
CA VAL A 153 -14.80 -6.99 5.69
C VAL A 153 -14.38 -6.33 6.98
N GLY A 154 -15.17 -5.38 7.46
CA GLY A 154 -14.90 -4.60 8.66
C GLY A 154 -16.01 -4.71 9.69
N LEU A 155 -15.62 -4.68 10.95
CA LEU A 155 -16.51 -4.66 12.09
C LEU A 155 -16.07 -3.58 13.07
N GLU A 156 -16.96 -2.64 13.42
CA GLU A 156 -16.69 -1.63 14.41
C GLU A 156 -17.71 -1.69 15.55
N TYR A 157 -17.25 -1.56 16.78
CA TYR A 157 -18.07 -1.56 17.98
C TYR A 157 -17.92 -0.25 18.76
N LEU A 158 -19.04 0.42 18.97
CA LEU A 158 -19.17 1.72 19.61
C LEU A 158 -19.90 1.64 20.97
N GLY A 159 -20.22 0.43 21.45
CA GLY A 159 -21.02 0.22 22.67
C GLY A 159 -20.26 0.43 23.98
N LEU A 160 -18.94 0.59 23.97
CA LEU A 160 -18.13 0.89 25.13
C LEU A 160 -18.05 2.42 25.35
N LYS A 161 -18.10 2.86 26.61
CA LYS A 161 -18.02 4.29 26.92
C LYS A 161 -16.68 4.87 26.46
N ASN A 162 -16.75 5.90 25.60
CA ASN A 162 -15.60 6.64 25.07
C ASN A 162 -14.56 5.73 24.39
N THR A 163 -14.99 4.59 23.83
CA THR A 163 -14.08 3.62 23.22
C THR A 163 -14.66 3.13 21.91
N THR A 164 -13.84 3.11 20.87
CA THR A 164 -14.12 2.48 19.59
C THR A 164 -13.16 1.32 19.36
N VAL A 165 -13.69 0.18 18.93
CA VAL A 165 -12.90 -0.98 18.51
C VAL A 165 -13.26 -1.30 17.07
N SER A 166 -12.27 -1.35 16.18
CA SER A 166 -12.45 -1.69 14.76
C SER A 166 -11.52 -2.85 14.39
N LEU A 167 -12.08 -3.85 13.72
CA LEU A 167 -11.37 -4.96 13.12
C LEU A 167 -11.69 -5.00 11.63
N ASP A 168 -10.68 -4.93 10.80
CA ASP A 168 -10.80 -5.00 9.35
C ASP A 168 -9.96 -6.19 8.83
N LEU A 169 -10.53 -6.97 7.94
CA LEU A 169 -9.92 -8.11 7.26
C LEU A 169 -9.91 -7.80 5.77
N LEU A 170 -8.74 -7.86 5.15
CA LEU A 170 -8.55 -7.66 3.72
C LEU A 170 -7.98 -8.93 3.09
N GLN A 171 -8.64 -9.40 2.04
CA GLN A 171 -8.13 -10.45 1.19
C GLN A 171 -7.88 -9.91 -0.20
N THR A 172 -6.69 -10.14 -0.73
CA THR A 172 -6.30 -9.85 -2.12
C THR A 172 -6.07 -11.15 -2.86
N TRP A 173 -6.56 -11.25 -4.11
CA TRP A 173 -6.28 -12.34 -5.05
C TRP A 173 -5.76 -11.73 -6.34
N LEU A 174 -4.69 -12.30 -6.87
CA LEU A 174 -4.12 -11.99 -8.17
C LEU A 174 -4.56 -13.07 -9.17
N ASP A 175 -5.37 -12.67 -10.16
CA ASP A 175 -5.84 -13.59 -11.20
C ASP A 175 -4.69 -13.95 -12.15
N ASP A 176 -4.72 -15.17 -12.68
CA ASP A 176 -3.74 -15.71 -13.63
C ASP A 176 -2.28 -15.57 -13.13
N PHE A 177 -2.09 -15.82 -11.83
CA PHE A 177 -0.78 -15.76 -11.19
C PHE A 177 0.19 -16.78 -11.83
N GLU A 178 1.41 -16.33 -12.10
CA GLU A 178 2.50 -17.15 -12.62
C GLU A 178 3.64 -17.23 -11.58
N PRO A 179 4.23 -18.42 -11.32
CA PRO A 179 5.32 -18.56 -10.36
C PRO A 179 6.55 -17.69 -10.66
N SER A 180 6.77 -17.29 -11.93
CA SER A 180 7.81 -16.34 -12.32
C SER A 180 7.70 -15.00 -11.61
N MET A 181 6.49 -14.55 -11.29
CA MET A 181 6.18 -13.29 -10.64
C MET A 181 6.61 -13.25 -9.16
N MET A 182 6.91 -14.39 -8.55
CA MET A 182 7.47 -14.45 -7.18
C MET A 182 8.91 -13.93 -7.12
N ASN A 183 9.61 -13.87 -8.25
CA ASN A 183 11.00 -13.47 -8.31
C ASN A 183 11.15 -11.96 -8.47
N LEU A 184 12.38 -11.49 -8.23
CA LEU A 184 12.79 -10.10 -8.53
C LEU A 184 12.45 -9.74 -9.99
N PRO A 185 11.98 -8.53 -10.25
CA PRO A 185 11.73 -7.46 -9.30
C PRO A 185 10.29 -7.42 -8.77
N ASP A 186 9.42 -8.33 -9.18
CA ASP A 186 7.98 -8.25 -8.92
C ASP A 186 7.59 -8.63 -7.49
N PHE A 187 8.18 -9.69 -6.92
CA PHE A 187 7.85 -10.24 -5.60
C PHE A 187 6.34 -10.40 -5.35
N ALA A 188 5.59 -10.71 -6.39
CA ALA A 188 4.15 -10.85 -6.30
C ALA A 188 3.75 -12.18 -5.65
N VAL A 189 2.62 -12.17 -4.96
CA VAL A 189 1.99 -13.35 -4.38
C VAL A 189 0.59 -13.53 -4.94
N GLU A 190 0.17 -14.79 -5.11
CA GLU A 190 -1.16 -15.11 -5.64
C GLU A 190 -2.28 -14.63 -4.71
N THR A 191 -2.09 -14.81 -3.41
CA THR A 191 -3.06 -14.40 -2.40
C THR A 191 -2.36 -13.70 -1.24
N GLN A 192 -2.98 -12.65 -0.72
CA GLN A 192 -2.50 -11.94 0.46
C GLN A 192 -3.66 -11.68 1.42
N PHE A 193 -3.47 -12.00 2.68
CA PHE A 193 -4.42 -11.72 3.75
C PHE A 193 -3.82 -10.69 4.72
N GLU A 194 -4.64 -9.72 5.13
CA GLU A 194 -4.23 -8.70 6.08
C GLU A 194 -5.31 -8.51 7.13
N THR A 195 -4.88 -8.32 8.38
CA THR A 195 -5.76 -8.04 9.52
C THR A 195 -5.34 -6.72 10.16
N ALA A 196 -6.27 -5.78 10.28
CA ALA A 196 -6.04 -4.52 11.00
C ALA A 196 -6.95 -4.43 12.22
N LEU A 197 -6.37 -4.14 13.39
CA LEU A 197 -7.07 -3.88 14.63
C LEU A 197 -6.78 -2.45 15.09
N ARG A 198 -7.84 -1.67 15.33
CA ARG A 198 -7.72 -0.34 15.92
C ARG A 198 -8.58 -0.26 17.18
N ILE A 199 -7.98 0.22 18.27
CA ILE A 199 -8.67 0.52 19.53
C ILE A 199 -8.35 1.97 19.86
N SER A 200 -9.38 2.81 19.99
CA SER A 200 -9.22 4.19 20.46
C SER A 200 -10.09 4.43 21.69
N ARG A 201 -9.55 5.18 22.65
CA ARG A 201 -10.30 5.55 23.84
C ARG A 201 -9.93 6.95 24.30
N THR A 202 -10.96 7.74 24.65
CA THR A 202 -10.79 9.08 25.21
C THR A 202 -11.04 9.08 26.73
N PHE A 203 -10.29 9.93 27.42
CA PHE A 203 -10.31 10.13 28.87
C PHE A 203 -10.31 11.63 29.20
N LEU A 204 -10.48 11.95 30.47
CA LEU A 204 -10.36 13.33 30.98
C LEU A 204 -11.21 14.35 30.22
N HIS A 205 -12.49 14.01 29.96
CA HIS A 205 -13.41 14.82 29.15
C HIS A 205 -12.86 15.06 27.74
N GLU A 206 -12.42 13.96 27.09
CA GLU A 206 -11.89 13.93 25.72
C GLU A 206 -10.54 14.61 25.51
N ARG A 207 -9.90 15.09 26.58
CA ARG A 207 -8.59 15.76 26.49
C ARG A 207 -7.42 14.80 26.32
N LEU A 208 -7.55 13.54 26.69
CA LEU A 208 -6.55 12.50 26.47
C LEU A 208 -7.14 11.45 25.56
N GLU A 209 -6.53 11.22 24.40
CA GLU A 209 -6.83 10.09 23.51
C GLU A 209 -5.69 9.08 23.55
N LEU A 210 -6.03 7.81 23.69
CA LEU A 210 -5.13 6.69 23.50
C LEU A 210 -5.57 5.90 22.26
N VAL A 211 -4.63 5.60 21.37
CA VAL A 211 -4.88 4.79 20.17
C VAL A 211 -3.86 3.66 20.10
N PHE A 212 -4.37 2.45 19.98
CA PHE A 212 -3.62 1.28 19.51
C PHE A 212 -4.04 0.98 18.07
N PHE A 213 -3.08 0.70 17.22
CA PHE A 213 -3.28 0.19 15.87
C PHE A 213 -2.28 -0.93 15.61
N GLY A 214 -2.77 -2.06 15.12
CA GLY A 214 -1.96 -3.20 14.70
C GLY A 214 -2.39 -3.65 13.32
N LEU A 215 -1.41 -3.96 12.46
CA LEU A 215 -1.58 -4.55 11.14
C LEU A 215 -0.75 -5.83 11.09
N LEU A 216 -1.39 -6.93 10.74
CA LEU A 216 -0.73 -8.21 10.46
C LEU A 216 -0.87 -8.51 8.97
N ARG A 217 0.19 -8.97 8.34
CA ARG A 217 0.22 -9.48 6.98
C ARG A 217 0.45 -10.98 7.03
N GLY A 218 -0.31 -11.74 6.22
CA GLY A 218 -0.42 -13.20 6.37
C GLY A 218 -1.45 -13.59 7.43
N GLY A 219 -1.70 -14.89 7.58
CA GLY A 219 -2.71 -15.43 8.49
C GLY A 219 -2.35 -15.25 9.96
N GLU A 220 -1.07 -15.33 10.30
CA GLU A 220 -0.52 -15.23 11.66
C GLU A 220 0.52 -14.09 11.79
N GLY A 221 0.69 -13.26 10.75
CA GLY A 221 1.71 -12.21 10.69
C GLY A 221 3.04 -12.67 10.10
N GLU A 222 3.05 -13.82 9.41
CA GLU A 222 4.24 -14.41 8.78
C GLU A 222 4.84 -13.52 7.70
N ASP A 223 4.04 -12.69 7.02
CA ASP A 223 4.49 -11.74 6.00
C ASP A 223 4.93 -10.39 6.59
N GLY A 224 4.92 -10.27 7.92
CA GLY A 224 5.29 -9.09 8.66
C GLY A 224 4.15 -8.44 9.44
N ALA A 225 4.51 -7.56 10.38
CA ALA A 225 3.53 -6.84 11.17
C ALA A 225 3.99 -5.42 11.51
N PHE A 226 3.02 -4.57 11.81
CA PHE A 226 3.23 -3.21 12.25
C PHE A 226 2.30 -2.87 13.39
N GLU A 227 2.84 -2.30 14.46
CA GLU A 227 2.08 -1.88 15.63
C GLU A 227 2.40 -0.43 15.99
N ARG A 228 1.36 0.32 16.34
CA ARG A 228 1.47 1.70 16.80
C ARG A 228 0.68 1.88 18.09
N LEU A 229 1.33 2.42 19.10
CA LEU A 229 0.67 2.92 20.31
C LEU A 229 0.91 4.44 20.40
N SER A 230 -0.15 5.21 20.59
CA SER A 230 -0.04 6.67 20.74
C SER A 230 -0.95 7.20 21.82
N ALA A 231 -0.50 8.28 22.48
CA ALA A 231 -1.25 9.07 23.43
C ALA A 231 -1.17 10.53 23.03
N THR A 232 -2.31 11.20 22.91
CA THR A 232 -2.42 12.63 22.58
C THR A 232 -3.15 13.34 23.69
N TYR A 233 -2.59 14.46 24.18
CA TYR A 233 -3.19 15.24 25.28
C TYR A 233 -3.32 16.71 24.90
N ASP A 234 -4.54 17.23 25.02
CA ASP A 234 -4.86 18.63 24.84
C ASP A 234 -4.69 19.40 26.13
N PHE A 235 -3.57 20.12 26.27
CA PHE A 235 -3.30 20.98 27.43
C PHE A 235 -4.23 22.20 27.43
N THR A 236 -4.45 22.77 26.26
CA THR A 236 -5.37 23.88 26.00
C THR A 236 -5.99 23.70 24.61
N ASP A 237 -6.98 24.51 24.25
CA ASP A 237 -7.58 24.53 22.90
C ASP A 237 -6.57 24.85 21.78
N ARG A 238 -5.37 25.32 22.14
CA ARG A 238 -4.32 25.73 21.20
C ARG A 238 -3.05 24.89 21.28
N PHE A 239 -2.86 24.13 22.36
CA PHE A 239 -1.63 23.38 22.58
C PHE A 239 -1.93 21.93 22.87
N THR A 240 -1.47 21.06 21.99
CA THR A 240 -1.57 19.62 22.05
C THR A 240 -0.18 18.99 22.06
N ALA A 241 0.03 17.97 22.87
CA ALA A 241 1.23 17.14 22.82
C ALA A 241 0.85 15.67 22.62
N GLY A 242 1.61 15.00 21.79
CA GLY A 242 1.47 13.58 21.50
C GLY A 242 2.77 12.82 21.74
N ILE A 243 2.68 11.62 22.22
CA ILE A 243 3.79 10.65 22.27
C ILE A 243 3.33 9.34 21.65
N GLY A 244 4.22 8.64 20.95
CA GLY A 244 3.90 7.33 20.42
C GLY A 244 5.12 6.46 20.22
N ALA A 245 4.85 5.18 20.04
CA ALA A 245 5.82 4.16 19.69
C ALA A 245 5.33 3.37 18.47
N LEU A 246 6.26 3.02 17.60
CA LEU A 246 6.08 2.23 16.39
C LEU A 246 6.94 0.98 16.53
N PHE A 247 6.34 -0.17 16.30
CA PHE A 247 7.02 -1.45 16.31
C PHE A 247 6.78 -2.13 14.97
N TYR A 248 7.83 -2.66 14.41
CA TYR A 248 7.80 -3.43 13.18
C TYR A 248 8.27 -4.86 13.49
N GLN A 249 7.62 -5.83 12.90
CA GLN A 249 8.01 -7.24 12.97
C GLN A 249 8.38 -7.70 11.57
N ASP A 250 9.51 -8.38 11.48
CA ASP A 250 9.96 -8.96 10.24
C ASP A 250 8.98 -10.02 9.73
N GLY A 251 9.02 -10.24 8.42
CA GLY A 251 8.21 -11.24 7.76
C GLY A 251 8.83 -11.67 6.44
N ASP A 252 8.20 -12.66 5.82
CA ASP A 252 8.66 -13.24 4.55
C ASP A 252 8.50 -12.28 3.35
N SER A 253 7.72 -11.20 3.52
CA SER A 253 7.59 -10.16 2.49
C SER A 253 8.84 -9.28 2.45
N ILE A 254 9.39 -9.01 1.26
CA ILE A 254 10.59 -8.18 1.08
C ILE A 254 10.49 -6.80 1.72
N THR A 255 9.29 -6.22 1.77
CA THR A 255 9.07 -4.92 2.42
C THR A 255 9.15 -5.00 3.94
N TYR A 256 9.12 -6.20 4.51
CA TYR A 256 9.24 -6.48 5.94
C TYR A 256 10.49 -7.28 6.29
N ASP A 257 11.42 -7.47 5.34
CA ASP A 257 12.73 -8.05 5.64
C ASP A 257 13.59 -7.06 6.43
N ASN A 258 14.06 -7.47 7.60
CA ASN A 258 14.89 -6.67 8.54
C ASN A 258 14.25 -5.33 8.97
N ILE A 259 12.93 -5.18 8.86
CA ILE A 259 12.24 -3.92 9.18
C ILE A 259 12.21 -3.61 10.68
N HIS A 260 12.44 -4.61 11.55
CA HIS A 260 12.42 -4.45 13.02
C HIS A 260 13.43 -3.43 13.53
N ASP A 261 14.51 -3.16 12.80
CA ASP A 261 15.49 -2.13 13.14
C ASP A 261 14.90 -0.70 13.08
N ASN A 262 13.72 -0.55 12.45
CA ASN A 262 13.01 0.72 12.31
C ASN A 262 12.08 1.05 13.49
N ASN A 263 12.11 0.27 14.58
CA ASN A 263 11.36 0.57 15.79
C ASN A 263 11.71 1.95 16.32
N ARG A 264 10.70 2.76 16.66
CA ARG A 264 10.93 4.14 17.09
C ARG A 264 9.91 4.66 18.08
N VAL A 265 10.33 5.65 18.84
CA VAL A 265 9.46 6.48 19.69
C VAL A 265 9.48 7.90 19.14
N TYR A 266 8.34 8.58 19.14
CA TYR A 266 8.23 9.95 18.69
C TYR A 266 7.48 10.84 19.70
N LEU A 267 7.73 12.14 19.61
CA LEU A 267 7.04 13.20 20.35
C LEU A 267 6.56 14.24 19.34
N ASP A 268 5.28 14.60 19.44
CA ASP A 268 4.65 15.64 18.63
C ASP A 268 4.21 16.80 19.53
N LEU A 269 4.47 18.03 19.11
CA LEU A 269 3.99 19.23 19.76
C LEU A 269 3.30 20.11 18.72
N THR A 270 2.02 20.39 18.93
CA THR A 270 1.23 21.22 18.02
C THR A 270 0.72 22.46 18.75
N TYR A 271 0.97 23.63 18.15
CA TYR A 271 0.43 24.91 18.62
C TYR A 271 -0.35 25.60 17.50
N SER A 272 -1.63 25.90 17.75
CA SER A 272 -2.51 26.61 16.82
C SER A 272 -2.67 28.07 17.25
N PHE A 273 -2.45 29.01 16.34
CA PHE A 273 -2.48 30.46 16.57
C PHE A 273 -3.60 31.16 15.80
#